data_b172b0cfab4323eed419193b08de31f7
#
_entry.id   b172b0cfab4323eed419193b08de31f7
#
_cell.length_a   1.000
_cell.length_b   1.000
_cell.length_c   1.000
_cell.angle_alpha   90.00
_cell.angle_beta   90.00
_cell.angle_gamma   90.00
#
_symmetry.space_group_name_H-M   'P 1'
#
loop_
_entity.id
_entity.type
_entity.pdbx_description
1 polymer ?
#
loop_
_entity_poly.entity_id
_entity_poly.type
_entity_poly.pdbx_seq_one_letter_code
_entity_poly.pdbx_strand_id
1 'polypeptide(L)'
;MLFGTHNILYVPSLLLIGAAVAPVTFITFVGALPRRGELPFTQIAVAAAVGGVIGTVVAGSLEFETVRTLGSLPTLSIGLIEESAKLAVPALVLVWRRQRPLDGLVLGVAVGSGFALLETMGYAFVALVRSGGQLAATTQLLLVRSVTEPGGHAAWTGLACAALFAIRTSRRTLIGWLRFVSVFAGVVALHMTWYLHRRPDPSQAALG
;
A
#
# COMPACT_ATOMS: atom_id res chain seq x y z
N MET A 1 0.61 -28.69 -2.92
CA MET A 1 -0.72 -29.26 -2.64
C MET A 1 -1.74 -28.86 -3.70
N LEU A 2 -1.97 -27.57 -4.01
CA LEU A 2 -2.94 -27.16 -5.04
C LEU A 2 -2.71 -27.82 -6.39
N PHE A 3 -1.46 -27.85 -6.88
CA PHE A 3 -1.09 -28.46 -8.16
C PHE A 3 -1.23 -29.99 -8.22
N GLY A 4 -1.23 -30.67 -7.06
CA GLY A 4 -1.36 -32.13 -7.03
C GLY A 4 -2.78 -32.63 -6.70
N THR A 5 -3.59 -31.81 -6.02
CA THR A 5 -4.94 -32.21 -5.58
C THR A 5 -6.06 -31.59 -6.41
N HIS A 6 -5.75 -30.55 -7.20
CA HIS A 6 -6.73 -29.72 -7.92
C HIS A 6 -7.86 -29.16 -7.02
N ASN A 7 -7.60 -29.03 -5.70
CA ASN A 7 -8.61 -28.61 -4.74
C ASN A 7 -8.70 -27.08 -4.71
N ILE A 8 -9.80 -26.54 -5.23
CA ILE A 8 -10.08 -25.10 -5.31
C ILE A 8 -10.09 -24.40 -3.92
N LEU A 9 -10.31 -25.14 -2.84
CA LEU A 9 -10.30 -24.59 -1.47
C LEU A 9 -8.91 -24.08 -1.05
N TYR A 10 -7.83 -24.45 -1.75
CA TYR A 10 -6.49 -23.92 -1.48
C TYR A 10 -6.24 -22.54 -2.15
N VAL A 11 -7.12 -22.10 -3.06
CA VAL A 11 -6.95 -20.81 -3.75
C VAL A 11 -6.90 -19.62 -2.79
N PRO A 12 -7.84 -19.46 -1.83
CA PRO A 12 -7.77 -18.35 -0.86
C PRO A 12 -6.46 -18.34 -0.07
N SER A 13 -5.97 -19.51 0.34
CA SER A 13 -4.71 -19.63 1.06
C SER A 13 -3.50 -19.26 0.20
N LEU A 14 -3.49 -19.65 -1.08
CA LEU A 14 -2.45 -19.24 -2.03
C LEU A 14 -2.41 -17.72 -2.19
N LEU A 15 -3.57 -17.10 -2.40
CA LEU A 15 -3.67 -15.65 -2.56
C LEU A 15 -3.21 -14.91 -1.30
N LEU A 16 -3.70 -15.34 -0.13
CA LEU A 16 -3.34 -14.70 1.14
C LEU A 16 -1.85 -14.86 1.46
N ILE A 17 -1.34 -16.07 1.43
CA ILE A 17 0.07 -16.34 1.79
C ILE A 17 0.99 -15.68 0.77
N GLY A 18 0.71 -15.83 -0.53
CA GLY A 18 1.52 -15.23 -1.59
C GLY A 18 1.58 -13.70 -1.52
N ALA A 19 0.46 -13.05 -1.18
CA ALA A 19 0.42 -11.60 -1.00
C ALA A 19 1.04 -11.14 0.33
N ALA A 20 1.04 -11.98 1.39
CA ALA A 20 1.49 -11.60 2.72
C ALA A 20 3.00 -11.68 2.92
N VAL A 21 3.71 -12.56 2.20
CA VAL A 21 5.14 -12.85 2.45
C VAL A 21 6.00 -11.59 2.47
N ALA A 22 5.96 -10.79 1.43
CA ALA A 22 6.78 -9.58 1.34
C ALA A 22 6.35 -8.49 2.34
N PRO A 23 5.05 -8.10 2.43
CA PRO A 23 4.60 -7.12 3.42
C PRO A 23 4.92 -7.51 4.87
N VAL A 24 4.67 -8.74 5.27
CA VAL A 24 4.93 -9.20 6.63
C VAL A 24 6.43 -9.21 6.93
N THR A 25 7.26 -9.68 6.00
CA THR A 25 8.71 -9.65 6.14
C THR A 25 9.21 -8.22 6.32
N PHE A 26 8.71 -7.28 5.53
CA PHE A 26 9.14 -5.89 5.58
C PHE A 26 8.69 -5.20 6.88
N ILE A 27 7.45 -5.41 7.31
CA ILE A 27 6.95 -4.91 8.61
C ILE A 27 7.81 -5.45 9.76
N THR A 28 8.11 -6.75 9.75
CA THR A 28 8.91 -7.40 10.80
C THR A 28 10.33 -6.81 10.81
N PHE A 29 10.95 -6.65 9.65
CA PHE A 29 12.29 -6.05 9.52
C PHE A 29 12.32 -4.63 10.07
N VAL A 30 11.41 -3.75 9.61
CA VAL A 30 11.34 -2.35 10.05
C VAL A 30 10.95 -2.27 11.54
N GLY A 31 10.08 -3.17 12.00
CA GLY A 31 9.69 -3.28 13.40
C GLY A 31 10.84 -3.67 14.33
N ALA A 32 11.83 -4.42 13.84
CA ALA A 32 13.00 -4.86 14.59
C ALA A 32 14.13 -3.81 14.64
N LEU A 33 14.04 -2.70 13.87
CA LEU A 33 15.08 -1.66 13.90
C LEU A 33 15.17 -1.01 15.28
N PRO A 34 16.40 -0.80 15.84
CA PRO A 34 16.58 -0.17 17.14
C PRO A 34 16.02 1.25 17.17
N ARG A 35 15.13 1.55 18.11
CA ARG A 35 14.49 2.87 18.24
C ARG A 35 14.40 3.27 19.71
N ARG A 36 14.63 4.55 20.02
CA ARG A 36 14.33 5.10 21.34
C ARG A 36 12.82 5.43 21.42
N GLY A 37 12.08 4.79 22.30
CA GLY A 37 10.62 4.95 22.44
C GLY A 37 9.88 4.03 21.47
N GLU A 38 10.08 2.72 21.63
CA GLU A 38 9.55 1.70 20.74
C GLU A 38 8.01 1.68 20.70
N LEU A 39 7.47 1.72 19.48
CA LEU A 39 6.08 1.36 19.26
C LEU A 39 5.95 -0.15 19.55
N PRO A 40 5.02 -0.57 20.41
CA PRO A 40 4.74 -1.98 20.60
C PRO A 40 4.41 -2.66 19.28
N PHE A 41 4.90 -3.88 19.07
CA PHE A 41 4.62 -4.63 17.84
C PHE A 41 3.12 -4.76 17.57
N THR A 42 2.30 -4.87 18.62
CA THR A 42 0.84 -4.88 18.52
C THR A 42 0.28 -3.62 17.85
N GLN A 43 0.85 -2.44 18.12
CA GLN A 43 0.42 -1.20 17.46
C GLN A 43 0.81 -1.19 15.98
N ILE A 44 1.97 -1.70 15.64
CA ILE A 44 2.43 -1.85 14.25
C ILE A 44 1.51 -2.83 13.50
N ALA A 45 1.21 -3.98 14.09
CA ALA A 45 0.31 -4.98 13.51
C ALA A 45 -1.12 -4.46 13.33
N VAL A 46 -1.65 -3.75 14.35
CA VAL A 46 -2.97 -3.12 14.26
C VAL A 46 -2.98 -2.02 13.20
N ALA A 47 -1.93 -1.20 13.10
CA ALA A 47 -1.82 -0.17 12.05
C ALA A 47 -1.79 -0.79 10.65
N ALA A 48 -1.07 -1.90 10.47
CA ALA A 48 -1.06 -2.64 9.20
C ALA A 48 -2.44 -3.18 8.86
N ALA A 49 -3.10 -3.86 9.79
CA ALA A 49 -4.40 -4.48 9.55
C ALA A 49 -5.50 -3.41 9.32
N VAL A 50 -5.67 -2.51 10.29
CA VAL A 50 -6.74 -1.49 10.25
C VAL A 50 -6.45 -0.44 9.18
N GLY A 51 -5.21 0.04 9.11
CA GLY A 51 -4.80 1.05 8.12
C GLY A 51 -4.83 0.51 6.70
N GLY A 52 -4.43 -0.74 6.50
CA GLY A 52 -4.53 -1.42 5.22
C GLY A 52 -5.99 -1.55 4.77
N VAL A 53 -6.86 -2.09 5.63
CA VAL A 53 -8.29 -2.24 5.31
C VAL A 53 -8.96 -0.90 5.03
N ILE A 54 -8.82 0.08 5.94
CA ILE A 54 -9.43 1.40 5.76
C ILE A 54 -8.87 2.07 4.49
N GLY A 55 -7.55 2.05 4.29
CA GLY A 55 -6.92 2.60 3.10
C GLY A 55 -7.48 2.00 1.82
N THR A 56 -7.55 0.68 1.72
CA THR A 56 -8.04 -0.03 0.53
C THR A 56 -9.53 0.26 0.28
N VAL A 57 -10.37 0.22 1.32
CA VAL A 57 -11.81 0.47 1.17
C VAL A 57 -12.08 1.93 0.77
N VAL A 58 -11.42 2.88 1.43
CA VAL A 58 -11.59 4.31 1.12
C VAL A 58 -11.07 4.62 -0.29
N ALA A 59 -9.87 4.14 -0.64
CA ALA A 59 -9.31 4.35 -1.97
C ALA A 59 -10.22 3.76 -3.05
N GLY A 60 -10.59 2.48 -2.95
CA GLY A 60 -11.45 1.83 -3.94
C GLY A 60 -12.84 2.50 -4.08
N SER A 61 -13.41 2.98 -2.96
CA SER A 61 -14.69 3.72 -3.00
C SER A 61 -14.55 5.06 -3.73
N LEU A 62 -13.49 5.82 -3.45
CA LEU A 62 -13.25 7.11 -4.10
C LEU A 62 -12.88 6.96 -5.57
N GLU A 63 -12.11 5.94 -5.93
CA GLU A 63 -11.80 5.62 -7.33
C GLU A 63 -13.06 5.25 -8.11
N PHE A 64 -13.91 4.40 -7.54
CA PHE A 64 -15.21 4.05 -8.13
C PHE A 64 -16.08 5.28 -8.36
N GLU A 65 -16.23 6.16 -7.34
CA GLU A 65 -16.99 7.40 -7.48
C GLU A 65 -16.38 8.35 -8.51
N THR A 66 -15.06 8.39 -8.61
CA THR A 66 -14.35 9.20 -9.62
C THR A 66 -14.67 8.71 -11.03
N VAL A 67 -14.60 7.39 -11.27
CA VAL A 67 -14.99 6.79 -12.55
C VAL A 67 -16.47 7.07 -12.86
N ARG A 68 -17.34 6.89 -11.87
CA ARG A 68 -18.78 7.12 -12.03
C ARG A 68 -19.10 8.57 -12.40
N THR A 69 -18.36 9.53 -11.82
CA THR A 69 -18.65 10.95 -12.00
C THR A 69 -17.97 11.54 -13.24
N LEU A 70 -16.73 11.14 -13.50
CA LEU A 70 -15.90 11.70 -14.58
C LEU A 70 -15.83 10.80 -15.82
N GLY A 71 -16.42 9.60 -15.78
CA GLY A 71 -16.34 8.62 -16.86
C GLY A 71 -14.96 7.97 -17.03
N SER A 72 -13.95 8.41 -16.27
CA SER A 72 -12.59 7.90 -16.31
C SER A 72 -11.87 8.10 -14.98
N LEU A 73 -10.78 7.37 -14.76
CA LEU A 73 -9.90 7.56 -13.61
C LEU A 73 -8.55 8.09 -14.09
N PRO A 74 -8.28 9.41 -13.96
CA PRO A 74 -6.99 9.97 -14.30
C PRO A 74 -5.88 9.36 -13.44
N THR A 75 -4.74 9.03 -14.03
CA THR A 75 -3.62 8.36 -13.34
C THR A 75 -3.14 9.13 -12.11
N LEU A 76 -3.12 10.47 -12.20
CA LEU A 76 -2.78 11.32 -11.06
C LEU A 76 -3.76 11.15 -9.89
N SER A 77 -5.06 10.96 -10.18
CA SER A 77 -6.09 10.77 -9.15
C SER A 77 -5.87 9.48 -8.37
N ILE A 78 -5.40 8.40 -9.00
CA ILE A 78 -5.11 7.13 -8.34
C ILE A 78 -4.08 7.35 -7.22
N GLY A 79 -2.90 7.89 -7.56
CA GLY A 79 -1.85 8.13 -6.58
C GLY A 79 -2.29 9.08 -5.46
N LEU A 80 -3.03 10.15 -5.79
CA LEU A 80 -3.53 11.10 -4.82
C LEU A 80 -4.56 10.47 -3.87
N ILE A 81 -5.51 9.72 -4.40
CA ILE A 81 -6.56 9.04 -3.61
C ILE A 81 -5.94 8.00 -2.68
N GLU A 82 -5.11 7.11 -3.23
CA GLU A 82 -4.55 6.02 -2.45
C GLU A 82 -3.59 6.52 -1.36
N GLU A 83 -2.66 7.43 -1.69
CA GLU A 83 -1.71 7.93 -0.71
C GLU A 83 -2.42 8.76 0.37
N SER A 84 -3.48 9.49 0.04
CA SER A 84 -4.30 10.19 1.04
C SER A 84 -5.06 9.22 1.94
N ALA A 85 -5.66 8.17 1.38
CA ALA A 85 -6.39 7.15 2.13
C ALA A 85 -5.48 6.41 3.12
N LYS A 86 -4.24 6.08 2.72
CA LYS A 86 -3.23 5.44 3.58
C LYS A 86 -2.80 6.33 4.75
N LEU A 87 -2.84 7.66 4.61
CA LEU A 87 -2.50 8.59 5.69
C LEU A 87 -3.60 8.74 6.75
N ALA A 88 -4.82 8.30 6.50
CA ALA A 88 -5.95 8.53 7.42
C ALA A 88 -5.69 7.97 8.83
N VAL A 89 -5.25 6.71 8.94
CA VAL A 89 -4.99 6.09 10.25
C VAL A 89 -3.76 6.68 10.94
N PRO A 90 -2.58 6.84 10.29
CA PRO A 90 -1.45 7.54 10.89
C PRO A 90 -1.76 8.97 11.32
N ALA A 91 -2.53 9.73 10.55
CA ALA A 91 -2.94 11.08 10.91
C ALA A 91 -3.79 11.09 12.20
N LEU A 92 -4.72 10.15 12.34
CA LEU A 92 -5.52 9.97 13.54
C LEU A 92 -4.63 9.63 14.75
N VAL A 93 -3.69 8.72 14.59
CA VAL A 93 -2.72 8.37 15.65
C VAL A 93 -1.91 9.59 16.07
N LEU A 94 -1.47 10.42 15.11
CA LEU A 94 -0.74 11.67 15.39
C LEU A 94 -1.55 12.68 16.23
N VAL A 95 -2.87 12.75 16.04
CA VAL A 95 -3.75 13.63 16.85
C VAL A 95 -3.75 13.21 18.32
N TRP A 96 -3.76 11.91 18.59
CA TRP A 96 -3.92 11.35 19.93
C TRP A 96 -2.62 11.17 20.70
N ARG A 97 -1.47 11.10 20.02
CA ARG A 97 -0.17 10.80 20.63
C ARG A 97 0.94 11.71 20.08
N ARG A 98 1.85 12.16 20.97
CA ARG A 98 3.10 12.79 20.54
C ARG A 98 4.08 11.71 20.13
N GLN A 99 4.28 11.56 18.84
CA GLN A 99 5.22 10.58 18.27
C GLN A 99 6.29 11.28 17.45
N ARG A 100 7.41 10.59 17.24
CA ARG A 100 8.58 11.09 16.50
C ARG A 100 8.41 10.79 15.01
N PRO A 101 9.13 11.48 14.12
CA PRO A 101 9.12 11.16 12.68
C PRO A 101 9.44 9.70 12.37
N LEU A 102 10.35 9.08 13.15
CA LEU A 102 10.71 7.68 13.00
C LEU A 102 9.55 6.72 13.34
N ASP A 103 8.72 7.07 14.32
CA ASP A 103 7.51 6.32 14.62
C ASP A 103 6.50 6.44 13.47
N GLY A 104 6.41 7.64 12.87
CA GLY A 104 5.64 7.88 11.66
C GLY A 104 6.10 7.02 10.49
N LEU A 105 7.42 6.91 10.27
CA LEU A 105 7.99 6.03 9.26
C LEU A 105 7.52 4.59 9.43
N VAL A 106 7.62 4.06 10.65
CA VAL A 106 7.26 2.66 10.95
C VAL A 106 5.77 2.42 10.82
N LEU A 107 4.94 3.33 11.33
CA LEU A 107 3.49 3.23 11.17
C LEU A 107 3.07 3.33 9.70
N GLY A 108 3.70 4.23 8.94
CA GLY A 108 3.44 4.37 7.52
C GLY A 108 3.86 3.13 6.72
N VAL A 109 5.03 2.56 7.02
CA VAL A 109 5.46 1.27 6.44
C VAL A 109 4.44 0.18 6.76
N ALA A 110 3.95 0.11 7.99
CA ALA A 110 2.96 -0.89 8.39
C ALA A 110 1.65 -0.74 7.60
N VAL A 111 1.11 0.48 7.54
CA VAL A 111 -0.13 0.77 6.78
C VAL A 111 0.05 0.52 5.29
N GLY A 112 1.13 1.00 4.68
CA GLY A 112 1.43 0.79 3.27
C GLY A 112 1.61 -0.69 2.93
N SER A 113 2.22 -1.46 3.83
CA SER A 113 2.36 -2.92 3.68
C SER A 113 1.00 -3.63 3.78
N GLY A 114 0.14 -3.23 4.72
CA GLY A 114 -1.21 -3.77 4.84
C GLY A 114 -2.06 -3.48 3.61
N PHE A 115 -1.96 -2.26 3.08
CA PHE A 115 -2.59 -1.87 1.81
C PHE A 115 -2.08 -2.72 0.65
N ALA A 116 -0.75 -2.83 0.48
CA ALA A 116 -0.12 -3.62 -0.58
C ALA A 116 -0.53 -5.10 -0.55
N LEU A 117 -0.69 -5.67 0.65
CA LEU A 117 -1.19 -7.04 0.83
C LEU A 117 -2.58 -7.21 0.22
N LEU A 118 -3.53 -6.35 0.63
CA LEU A 118 -4.92 -6.43 0.17
C LEU A 118 -5.05 -6.15 -1.33
N GLU A 119 -4.35 -5.14 -1.82
CA GLU A 119 -4.31 -4.81 -3.23
C GLU A 119 -3.71 -5.96 -4.06
N THR A 120 -2.60 -6.57 -3.60
CA THR A 120 -1.98 -7.71 -4.26
C THR A 120 -2.92 -8.92 -4.29
N MET A 121 -3.66 -9.18 -3.21
CA MET A 121 -4.70 -10.20 -3.21
C MET A 121 -5.78 -9.92 -4.26
N GLY A 122 -6.23 -8.68 -4.36
CA GLY A 122 -7.21 -8.25 -5.35
C GLY A 122 -6.73 -8.48 -6.78
N TYR A 123 -5.53 -8.02 -7.12
CA TYR A 123 -4.93 -8.24 -8.45
C TYR A 123 -4.71 -9.72 -8.75
N ALA A 124 -4.26 -10.51 -7.78
CA ALA A 124 -4.05 -11.94 -7.96
C ALA A 124 -5.37 -12.68 -8.19
N PHE A 125 -6.44 -12.27 -7.50
CA PHE A 125 -7.79 -12.79 -7.74
C PHE A 125 -8.30 -12.44 -9.15
N VAL A 126 -8.14 -11.18 -9.57
CA VAL A 126 -8.52 -10.74 -10.93
C VAL A 126 -7.73 -11.51 -12.00
N ALA A 127 -6.43 -11.71 -11.80
CA ALA A 127 -5.60 -12.50 -12.72
C ALA A 127 -6.08 -13.96 -12.82
N LEU A 128 -6.46 -14.55 -11.69
CA LEU A 128 -7.03 -15.91 -11.67
C LEU A 128 -8.33 -15.99 -12.47
N VAL A 129 -9.25 -15.06 -12.26
CA VAL A 129 -10.54 -15.02 -12.96
C VAL A 129 -10.35 -14.78 -14.46
N ARG A 130 -9.55 -13.77 -14.83
CA ARG A 130 -9.32 -13.41 -16.25
C ARG A 130 -8.58 -14.52 -17.03
N SER A 131 -7.73 -15.27 -16.37
CA SER A 131 -7.01 -16.40 -16.99
C SER A 131 -7.84 -17.69 -17.06
N GLY A 132 -9.12 -17.67 -16.67
CA GLY A 132 -9.95 -18.88 -16.62
C GLY A 132 -9.46 -19.90 -15.58
N GLY A 133 -8.88 -19.44 -14.46
CA GLY A 133 -8.41 -20.30 -13.37
C GLY A 133 -6.95 -20.76 -13.53
N GLN A 134 -6.16 -20.16 -14.42
CA GLN A 134 -4.75 -20.52 -14.60
C GLN A 134 -3.89 -20.03 -13.44
N LEU A 135 -3.44 -20.95 -12.60
CA LEU A 135 -2.61 -20.65 -11.42
C LEU A 135 -1.24 -20.07 -11.78
N ALA A 136 -0.71 -20.38 -12.97
CA ALA A 136 0.58 -19.85 -13.41
C ALA A 136 0.56 -18.32 -13.51
N ALA A 137 -0.48 -17.73 -14.12
CA ALA A 137 -0.64 -16.27 -14.20
C ALA A 137 -0.73 -15.62 -12.81
N THR A 138 -1.51 -16.22 -11.91
CA THR A 138 -1.64 -15.75 -10.53
C THR A 138 -0.32 -15.82 -9.76
N THR A 139 0.40 -16.94 -9.88
CA THR A 139 1.70 -17.13 -9.20
C THR A 139 2.74 -16.15 -9.73
N GLN A 140 2.80 -15.93 -11.04
CA GLN A 140 3.72 -14.96 -11.65
C GLN A 140 3.44 -13.54 -11.12
N LEU A 141 2.17 -13.13 -11.06
CA LEU A 141 1.79 -11.84 -10.50
C LEU A 141 2.23 -11.70 -9.04
N LEU A 142 1.95 -12.70 -8.21
CA LEU A 142 2.35 -12.72 -6.80
C LEU A 142 3.87 -12.58 -6.65
N LEU A 143 4.67 -13.30 -7.44
CA LEU A 143 6.14 -13.22 -7.41
C LEU A 143 6.65 -11.83 -7.82
N VAL A 144 6.14 -11.26 -8.89
CA VAL A 144 6.54 -9.92 -9.35
C VAL A 144 6.21 -8.88 -8.28
N ARG A 145 5.00 -8.93 -7.73
CA ARG A 145 4.58 -7.98 -6.70
C ARG A 145 5.36 -8.15 -5.40
N SER A 146 5.68 -9.37 -4.99
CA SER A 146 6.47 -9.61 -3.76
C SER A 146 7.85 -8.97 -3.80
N VAL A 147 8.47 -8.84 -4.97
CA VAL A 147 9.77 -8.17 -5.14
C VAL A 147 9.62 -6.64 -5.19
N THR A 148 8.54 -6.15 -5.77
CA THR A 148 8.40 -4.72 -6.09
C THR A 148 7.65 -3.91 -5.01
N GLU A 149 6.73 -4.52 -4.26
CA GLU A 149 5.89 -3.83 -3.27
C GLU A 149 6.65 -3.19 -2.09
N PRO A 150 7.74 -3.79 -1.55
CA PRO A 150 8.50 -3.14 -0.48
C PRO A 150 9.07 -1.78 -0.88
N GLY A 151 9.48 -1.62 -2.14
CA GLY A 151 9.93 -0.35 -2.70
C GLY A 151 8.80 0.59 -3.16
N GLY A 152 7.55 0.10 -3.13
CA GLY A 152 6.35 0.83 -3.50
C GLY A 152 5.59 1.39 -2.29
N HIS A 153 4.35 0.94 -2.11
CA HIS A 153 3.42 1.46 -1.10
C HIS A 153 4.00 1.54 0.32
N ALA A 154 4.76 0.53 0.76
CA ALA A 154 5.34 0.53 2.09
C ALA A 154 6.34 1.67 2.28
N ALA A 155 7.28 1.85 1.35
CA ALA A 155 8.28 2.91 1.43
C ALA A 155 7.66 4.30 1.25
N TRP A 156 6.74 4.46 0.29
CA TRP A 156 6.11 5.75 0.02
C TRP A 156 5.24 6.22 1.18
N THR A 157 4.36 5.36 1.68
CA THR A 157 3.54 5.70 2.85
C THR A 157 4.40 5.93 4.09
N GLY A 158 5.49 5.18 4.26
CA GLY A 158 6.47 5.40 5.33
C GLY A 158 7.07 6.80 5.29
N LEU A 159 7.54 7.25 4.13
CA LEU A 159 8.11 8.59 3.93
C LEU A 159 7.08 9.69 4.17
N ALA A 160 5.87 9.55 3.62
CA ALA A 160 4.78 10.51 3.81
C ALA A 160 4.39 10.64 5.28
N CYS A 161 4.27 9.52 6.01
CA CYS A 161 3.97 9.52 7.45
C CYS A 161 5.11 10.11 8.28
N ALA A 162 6.37 9.82 7.96
CA ALA A 162 7.51 10.43 8.63
C ALA A 162 7.50 11.96 8.48
N ALA A 163 7.22 12.46 7.29
CA ALA A 163 7.10 13.89 7.01
C ALA A 163 5.89 14.52 7.73
N LEU A 164 4.75 13.82 7.79
CA LEU A 164 3.56 14.25 8.52
C LEU A 164 3.86 14.40 10.02
N PHE A 165 4.54 13.41 10.62
CA PHE A 165 4.89 13.43 12.04
C PHE A 165 5.96 14.49 12.36
N ALA A 166 6.83 14.80 11.39
CA ALA A 166 7.84 15.84 11.52
C ALA A 166 7.24 17.27 11.65
N ILE A 167 5.99 17.50 11.23
CA ILE A 167 5.33 18.80 11.38
C ILE A 167 5.29 19.20 12.84
N ARG A 168 4.95 18.26 13.75
CA ARG A 168 4.84 18.53 15.19
C ARG A 168 6.17 18.77 15.91
N THR A 169 7.28 18.29 15.33
CA THR A 169 8.63 18.48 15.88
C THR A 169 9.35 19.68 15.27
N SER A 170 8.76 20.29 14.25
CA SER A 170 9.33 21.46 13.57
C SER A 170 9.21 22.71 14.44
N ARG A 171 10.31 23.45 14.61
CA ARG A 171 10.31 24.76 15.30
C ARG A 171 9.47 25.81 14.54
N ARG A 172 9.29 25.67 13.25
CA ARG A 172 8.48 26.53 12.38
C ARG A 172 7.41 25.70 11.69
N THR A 173 6.17 25.82 12.13
CA THR A 173 5.04 25.03 11.62
C THR A 173 4.88 25.14 10.11
N LEU A 174 5.06 26.33 9.51
CA LEU A 174 4.98 26.53 8.08
C LEU A 174 6.02 25.68 7.32
N ILE A 175 7.28 25.65 7.80
CA ILE A 175 8.33 24.84 7.20
C ILE A 175 8.00 23.35 7.32
N GLY A 176 7.42 22.93 8.45
CA GLY A 176 6.93 21.56 8.64
C GLY A 176 5.90 21.16 7.59
N TRP A 177 4.91 22.02 7.38
CA TRP A 177 3.88 21.79 6.35
C TRP A 177 4.44 21.81 4.94
N LEU A 178 5.31 22.74 4.60
CA LEU A 178 5.95 22.78 3.27
C LEU A 178 6.74 21.50 2.99
N ARG A 179 7.49 21.00 3.97
CA ARG A 179 8.23 19.71 3.85
C ARG A 179 7.26 18.55 3.63
N PHE A 180 6.20 18.48 4.42
CA PHE A 180 5.19 17.42 4.26
C PHE A 180 4.58 17.45 2.86
N VAL A 181 4.09 18.62 2.41
CA VAL A 181 3.49 18.76 1.08
C VAL A 181 4.47 18.40 -0.03
N SER A 182 5.74 18.80 0.08
CA SER A 182 6.77 18.44 -0.91
C SER A 182 7.04 16.93 -0.96
N VAL A 183 7.15 16.28 0.21
CA VAL A 183 7.35 14.82 0.28
C VAL A 183 6.12 14.10 -0.24
N PHE A 184 4.92 14.52 0.16
CA PHE A 184 3.68 13.91 -0.29
C PHE A 184 3.48 14.04 -1.81
N ALA A 185 3.73 15.22 -2.38
CA ALA A 185 3.70 15.41 -3.82
C ALA A 185 4.72 14.53 -4.55
N GLY A 186 5.93 14.38 -4.02
CA GLY A 186 6.93 13.47 -4.54
C GLY A 186 6.46 12.00 -4.50
N VAL A 187 5.84 11.58 -3.41
CA VAL A 187 5.26 10.23 -3.27
C VAL A 187 4.15 10.00 -4.29
N VAL A 188 3.22 10.94 -4.46
CA VAL A 188 2.16 10.85 -5.48
C VAL A 188 2.75 10.76 -6.89
N ALA A 189 3.79 11.56 -7.19
CA ALA A 189 4.47 11.51 -8.48
C ALA A 189 5.16 10.17 -8.74
N LEU A 190 5.84 9.59 -7.72
CA LEU A 190 6.44 8.25 -7.80
C LEU A 190 5.36 7.19 -8.05
N HIS A 191 4.24 7.26 -7.35
CA HIS A 191 3.12 6.34 -7.53
C HIS A 191 2.56 6.42 -8.96
N MET A 192 2.35 7.64 -9.47
CA MET A 192 1.88 7.88 -10.83
C MET A 192 2.84 7.29 -11.87
N THR A 193 4.15 7.54 -11.74
CA THR A 193 5.16 7.00 -12.67
C THR A 193 5.20 5.48 -12.64
N TRP A 194 5.11 4.89 -11.45
CA TRP A 194 5.02 3.45 -11.27
C TRP A 194 3.81 2.84 -11.97
N TYR A 195 2.63 3.46 -11.81
CA TYR A 195 1.41 3.02 -12.44
C TYR A 195 1.48 3.11 -13.97
N LEU A 196 2.06 4.20 -14.52
CA LEU A 196 2.23 4.39 -15.95
C LEU A 196 3.14 3.32 -16.60
N HIS A 197 4.22 2.94 -15.92
CA HIS A 197 5.14 1.91 -16.41
C HIS A 197 4.56 0.50 -16.39
N ARG A 198 3.50 0.26 -15.63
CA ARG A 198 2.84 -1.03 -15.47
C ARG A 198 1.55 -1.18 -16.27
N ARG A 199 1.08 -0.13 -16.92
CA ARG A 199 -0.06 -0.27 -17.83
C ARG A 199 0.32 -1.23 -18.95
N PRO A 200 -0.49 -2.30 -19.20
CA PRO A 200 -0.35 -3.07 -20.43
C PRO A 200 -0.43 -2.12 -21.61
N ASP A 201 0.42 -2.34 -22.62
CA ASP A 201 0.36 -1.61 -23.87
C ASP A 201 -1.09 -1.71 -24.41
N PRO A 202 -1.76 -0.58 -24.75
CA PRO A 202 -3.10 -0.60 -25.33
C PRO A 202 -3.24 -1.50 -26.54
N SER A 203 -2.15 -1.73 -27.30
CA SER A 203 -2.11 -2.67 -28.43
C SER A 203 -2.28 -4.12 -28.00
N GLN A 204 -1.92 -4.49 -26.76
CA GLN A 204 -2.10 -5.85 -26.23
C GLN A 204 -3.48 -6.03 -25.57
N ALA A 205 -4.14 -4.95 -25.16
CA ALA A 205 -5.50 -4.99 -24.63
C ALA A 205 -6.58 -5.24 -25.70
N ALA A 206 -6.25 -5.02 -26.97
CA ALA A 206 -7.15 -5.24 -28.12
C ALA A 206 -7.13 -6.68 -28.68
N LEU A 207 -6.30 -7.56 -28.14
CA LEU A 207 -6.13 -8.94 -28.60
C LEU A 207 -6.69 -9.99 -27.62
N GLY A 208 -7.49 -9.56 -26.60
CA GLY A 208 -8.07 -10.44 -25.58
C GLY A 208 -9.61 -10.30 -25.54
#